data_083f9595e58f6a35a28f7e5dd8cefc7a
#
_entry.id   083f9595e58f6a35a28f7e5dd8cefc7a
#
_cell.length_a   1.000
_cell.length_b   1.000
_cell.length_c   1.000
_cell.angle_alpha   90.00
_cell.angle_beta   90.00
_cell.angle_gamma   90.00
#
_symmetry.space_group_name_H-M   'P 1'
#
loop_
_entity.id
_entity.type
_entity.pdbx_description
1 polymer ?
#
loop_
_entity_poly.entity_id
_entity_poly.type
_entity_poly.pdbx_seq_one_letter_code
_entity_poly.pdbx_strand_id
1 'polypeptide(L)' 'MELTEKIKSIVANSFDLPYDEVTLDTGPSNTVSWDSFGQMDLVLNIEKEFDITLEFDEIFKIVSTQTLLEVVEDKLNEN' A
#
# COMPACT_ATOMS: atom_id res chain seq x y z
N MET A 1 5.66 -15.48 -5.60
CA MET A 1 5.72 -14.53 -4.49
C MET A 1 4.33 -14.15 -4.04
N GLU A 2 4.07 -14.25 -2.77
CA GLU A 2 2.76 -13.94 -2.24
C GLU A 2 2.43 -12.45 -2.35
N LEU A 3 1.16 -12.17 -2.47
CA LEU A 3 0.67 -10.79 -2.56
C LEU A 3 1.05 -9.99 -1.31
N THR A 4 0.89 -10.58 -0.13
CA THR A 4 1.22 -9.91 1.13
C THR A 4 2.68 -9.46 1.15
N GLU A 5 3.61 -10.31 0.73
CA GLU A 5 5.02 -9.97 0.69
C GLU A 5 5.30 -8.85 -0.30
N LYS A 6 4.64 -8.89 -1.46
CA LYS A 6 4.77 -7.84 -2.46
C LYS A 6 4.30 -6.50 -1.93
N ILE A 7 3.14 -6.49 -1.27
CA ILE A 7 2.59 -5.26 -0.68
C ILE A 7 3.55 -4.70 0.37
N LYS A 8 4.07 -5.55 1.24
CA LYS A 8 5.00 -5.10 2.28
C LYS A 8 6.28 -4.53 1.67
N SER A 9 6.79 -5.16 0.59
CA SER A 9 7.95 -4.65 -0.12
C SER A 9 7.71 -3.26 -0.70
N ILE A 10 6.53 -3.05 -1.28
CA ILE A 10 6.20 -1.75 -1.88
C ILE A 10 6.09 -0.69 -0.78
N VAL A 11 5.48 -1.02 0.36
CA VAL A 11 5.41 -0.10 1.50
C VAL A 11 6.82 0.23 1.99
N ALA A 12 7.66 -0.78 2.15
CA ALA A 12 9.04 -0.57 2.60
C ALA A 12 9.79 0.37 1.66
N ASN A 13 9.68 0.14 0.37
CA ASN A 13 10.37 0.97 -0.63
C ASN A 13 9.80 2.39 -0.70
N SER A 14 8.48 2.52 -0.60
CA SER A 14 7.82 3.82 -0.71
C SER A 14 8.19 4.74 0.44
N PHE A 15 8.40 4.20 1.63
CA PHE A 15 8.65 5.00 2.84
C PHE A 15 10.05 4.81 3.40
N ASP A 16 10.94 4.16 2.63
CA ASP A 16 12.34 3.96 3.01
C ASP A 16 12.47 3.26 4.37
N LEU A 17 11.70 2.20 4.53
CA LEU A 17 11.72 1.38 5.75
C LEU A 17 12.39 0.04 5.47
N PRO A 18 13.09 -0.53 6.46
CA PRO A 18 13.55 -1.92 6.32
C PRO A 18 12.35 -2.84 6.16
N TYR A 19 12.45 -3.80 5.26
CA TYR A 19 11.35 -4.71 4.98
C TYR A 19 10.85 -5.42 6.25
N ASP A 20 11.78 -5.86 7.09
CA ASP A 20 11.43 -6.63 8.28
C ASP A 20 10.76 -5.80 9.39
N GLU A 21 10.76 -4.47 9.23
CA GLU A 21 10.02 -3.59 10.14
C GLU A 21 8.60 -3.30 9.67
N VAL A 22 8.27 -3.64 8.43
CA VAL A 22 6.92 -3.42 7.91
C VAL A 22 6.01 -4.56 8.36
N THR A 23 4.89 -4.19 8.99
CA THR A 23 3.87 -5.16 9.42
C THR A 23 2.54 -4.74 8.82
N LEU A 24 1.51 -5.56 9.04
CA LEU A 24 0.18 -5.20 8.55
C LEU A 24 -0.38 -3.98 9.29
N ASP A 25 0.18 -3.64 10.46
CA ASP A 25 -0.23 -2.46 11.22
C ASP A 25 0.52 -1.19 10.81
N THR A 26 1.54 -1.29 9.98
CA THR A 26 2.28 -0.12 9.49
C THR A 26 1.33 0.77 8.69
N GLY A 27 1.26 2.04 9.04
CA GLY A 27 0.36 2.97 8.38
C GLY A 27 0.64 4.41 8.79
N PRO A 28 -0.22 5.33 8.33
CA PRO A 28 -0.02 6.77 8.61
C PRO A 28 0.04 7.12 10.09
N SER A 29 -0.65 6.35 10.94
CA SER A 29 -0.70 6.66 12.36
C SER A 29 0.63 6.37 13.08
N ASN A 30 1.49 5.55 12.50
CA ASN A 30 2.75 5.15 13.14
C ASN A 30 3.97 5.28 12.23
N THR A 31 3.82 5.91 11.05
CA THR A 31 4.91 6.07 10.10
C THR A 31 4.90 7.51 9.60
N VAL A 32 5.88 8.30 10.05
CA VAL A 32 5.93 9.73 9.78
C VAL A 32 5.91 10.05 8.29
N SER A 33 6.64 9.27 7.50
CA SER A 33 6.74 9.51 6.05
C SER A 33 5.47 9.12 5.30
N TRP A 34 4.55 8.41 5.95
CA TRP A 34 3.27 8.04 5.33
C TRP A 34 2.25 9.14 5.59
N ASP A 35 2.48 10.28 4.98
CA ASP A 35 1.58 11.44 5.02
C ASP A 35 0.82 11.51 3.69
N SER A 36 0.18 12.64 3.43
CA SER A 36 -0.63 12.80 2.20
C SER A 36 0.19 12.61 0.93
N PHE A 37 1.40 13.16 0.90
CA PHE A 37 2.29 13.01 -0.26
C PHE A 37 2.79 11.58 -0.36
N GLY A 38 3.17 10.99 0.78
CA GLY A 38 3.60 9.59 0.80
C GLY A 38 2.50 8.66 0.34
N GLN A 39 1.26 8.93 0.74
CA GLN A 39 0.10 8.15 0.32
C GLN A 39 -0.02 8.14 -1.21
N MET A 40 0.13 9.30 -1.84
CA MET A 40 0.02 9.38 -3.30
C MET A 40 1.16 8.65 -3.99
N ASP A 41 2.40 8.76 -3.46
CA ASP A 41 3.52 7.99 -3.99
C ASP A 41 3.26 6.49 -3.89
N LEU A 42 2.73 6.05 -2.75
CA LEU A 42 2.41 4.64 -2.54
C LEU A 42 1.37 4.17 -3.57
N VAL A 43 0.32 4.97 -3.77
CA VAL A 43 -0.74 4.64 -4.72
C VAL A 43 -0.16 4.49 -6.13
N LEU A 44 0.70 5.42 -6.55
CA LEU A 44 1.33 5.35 -7.87
C LEU A 44 2.17 4.09 -8.01
N ASN A 45 2.92 3.73 -6.99
CA ASN A 45 3.74 2.52 -7.01
C ASN A 45 2.88 1.26 -7.10
N ILE A 46 1.77 1.23 -6.37
CA ILE A 46 0.83 0.12 -6.40
C ILE A 46 0.18 -0.01 -7.78
N GLU A 47 -0.25 1.10 -8.36
CA GLU A 47 -0.88 1.09 -9.68
C GLU A 47 0.07 0.58 -10.75
N LYS A 48 1.34 0.98 -10.67
CA LYS A 48 2.36 0.52 -11.60
C LYS A 48 2.66 -0.96 -11.44
N GLU A 49 2.82 -1.41 -10.22
CA GLU A 49 3.24 -2.78 -9.95
C GLU A 49 2.17 -3.79 -10.37
N PHE A 50 0.90 -3.46 -10.15
CA PHE A 50 -0.20 -4.39 -10.39
C PHE A 50 -1.02 -4.05 -11.63
N ASP A 51 -0.66 -2.99 -12.34
CA ASP A 51 -1.35 -2.53 -13.54
C ASP A 51 -2.85 -2.34 -13.28
N ILE A 52 -3.16 -1.61 -12.22
CA ILE A 52 -4.53 -1.31 -11.80
C ILE A 52 -4.69 0.20 -11.60
N THR A 53 -5.94 0.64 -11.52
CA THR A 53 -6.28 2.04 -11.23
C THR A 53 -7.15 2.08 -9.99
N LEU A 54 -6.76 2.87 -9.00
CA LEU A 54 -7.52 3.01 -7.76
C LEU A 54 -8.39 4.26 -7.83
N GLU A 55 -9.66 4.11 -7.41
CA GLU A 55 -10.60 5.23 -7.33
C GLU A 55 -10.38 5.99 -6.02
N PHE A 56 -10.89 7.20 -5.95
CA PHE A 56 -10.72 8.04 -4.76
C PHE A 56 -11.20 7.34 -3.49
N ASP A 57 -12.38 6.73 -3.53
CA ASP A 57 -12.92 6.05 -2.36
C ASP A 57 -12.06 4.86 -1.95
N GLU A 58 -11.42 4.21 -2.90
CA GLU A 58 -10.50 3.11 -2.60
C GLU A 58 -9.23 3.63 -1.92
N ILE A 59 -8.73 4.77 -2.40
CA ILE A 59 -7.53 5.39 -1.81
C ILE A 59 -7.81 5.79 -0.36
N PHE A 60 -9.00 6.34 -0.08
CA PHE A 60 -9.36 6.72 1.29
C PHE A 60 -9.46 5.55 2.25
N LYS A 61 -9.68 4.34 1.74
CA LYS A 61 -9.73 3.14 2.59
C LYS A 61 -8.35 2.70 3.07
N ILE A 62 -7.30 3.21 2.45
CA ILE A 62 -5.93 2.80 2.77
C ILE A 62 -5.46 3.59 4.00
N VAL A 63 -5.56 2.94 5.17
CA VAL A 63 -5.15 3.54 6.45
C VAL A 63 -4.12 2.67 7.16
N SER A 64 -3.69 1.58 6.51
CA SER A 64 -2.65 0.69 7.02
C SER A 64 -2.23 -0.24 5.89
N THR A 65 -1.15 -0.99 6.11
CA THR A 65 -0.72 -2.01 5.17
C THR A 65 -1.79 -3.07 4.98
N GLN A 66 -2.51 -3.41 6.06
CA GLN A 66 -3.61 -4.37 6.02
C GLN A 66 -4.72 -3.91 5.06
N THR A 67 -5.17 -2.66 5.21
CA THR A 67 -6.25 -2.16 4.35
C THR A 67 -5.77 -1.97 2.92
N LEU A 68 -4.50 -1.62 2.72
CA LEU A 68 -3.92 -1.56 1.39
C LEU A 68 -3.98 -2.94 0.72
N LEU A 69 -3.60 -3.99 1.45
CA LEU A 69 -3.67 -5.35 0.94
C LEU A 69 -5.09 -5.70 0.53
N GLU A 70 -6.08 -5.36 1.37
CA GLU A 70 -7.48 -5.65 1.09
C GLU A 70 -7.96 -4.94 -0.17
N VAL A 71 -7.60 -3.66 -0.33
CA VAL A 71 -7.98 -2.89 -1.51
C VAL A 71 -7.38 -3.52 -2.78
N VAL A 72 -6.11 -3.90 -2.73
CA VAL A 72 -5.45 -4.50 -3.89
C VAL A 72 -6.07 -5.86 -4.22
N GLU A 73 -6.36 -6.68 -3.19
CA GLU A 73 -6.99 -7.98 -3.41
C GLU A 73 -8.34 -7.82 -4.10
N ASP A 74 -9.15 -6.89 -3.60
CA ASP A 74 -10.47 -6.63 -4.20
C ASP A 74 -10.34 -6.19 -5.65
N LYS A 75 -9.38 -5.31 -5.93
CA LYS A 75 -9.17 -4.80 -7.28
C LYS A 75 -8.72 -5.89 -8.23
N LEU A 76 -7.83 -6.75 -7.80
CA LEU A 76 -7.35 -7.86 -8.62
C LEU A 76 -8.45 -8.88 -8.89
N ASN A 77 -9.40 -9.02 -7.97
CA ASN A 77 -10.50 -9.98 -8.12
C ASN A 77 -11.67 -9.44 -8.94
N GLU A 78 -11.64 -8.16 -9.33
CA GLU A 78 -12.69 -7.58 -10.17
C GLU A 78 -12.64 -8.05 -11.62
N ASN A 79 -11.56 -8.65 -12.03
CA ASN A 79 -11.40 -9.07 -13.44
C ASN A 79 -12.00 -10.43 -13.72
#